data_e9b6853e5cc89d1372958eff3a7338ad
#
_entry.id   e9b6853e5cc89d1372958eff3a7338ad
#
_cell.length_a   1.000
_cell.length_b   1.000
_cell.length_c   1.000
_cell.angle_alpha   90.00
_cell.angle_beta   90.00
_cell.angle_gamma   90.00
#
_symmetry.space_group_name_H-M   'P 1'
#
loop_
_entity.id
_entity.type
_entity.pdbx_description
1 polymer ?
#
loop_
_entity_poly.entity_id
_entity_poly.type
_entity_poly.pdbx_seq_one_letter_code
_entity_poly.pdbx_strand_id
1 'polypeptide(L)'
;MRLYSGSSEQFIDDVYNNKIADKLKNNFLEQFHYNPSQSEVNSWHNSLRPVSMIFDRAKLNDHGVILEYRLPQTSKRLDCLVCGKDGQNKDQAVIMELKQWQTTRPSDGEHELKTILNGGFRDVLHPSVQVGQYKEYLQNYHTAFYEGRSPILLNACSYLHNYPYNPEDEIYSVKFEPFISNFPIFTKDEVKELGDYLIKKLSGGDGMRVLSRVEGGRIRPSKKLLDHIAAIINGSDEYTLLDEQLVAFDMVMNAVEKSFKNGKKTTIIIEGGPGTGKSVIAMNLMGKLSGRHYNTHYVTGSRAFTGTLNKILGNKSSLQLMHFNKYGKTERDAVDVVIADEAHRMWPKNLDRFTRKEDRVDTPIVDQIINAAKVPVFFVDNLQIIRPNEVGTVQYIEEHAYQMKSTVLKFKLQAQFRCQGSDAFVSWINNTLGIEKTADVIWSSNDSFDFRIFESPESLERAIMEKSESGKKARIVAGFCWEWSDPMENGQLVPDVSIGDFKRPWNAKSGLSSRRLGEGIPKETLWAHDPNGIHQIGCVYTAQGFEFDYVGVIFGLDLKYNLDGQKWEAHPENSKDPAAARSKERFITYVKNVYRILFSRGMEGCYVYFVDKDTERFFKTRME
;
A
#
# COMPACT_ATOMS: atom_id res chain seq x y z
N MET A 1 2.57 16.78 2.11
CA MET A 1 3.84 17.24 1.49
C MET A 1 3.52 17.85 0.13
N ARG A 2 4.16 18.94 -0.28
CA ARG A 2 3.92 19.65 -1.54
C ARG A 2 5.19 20.31 -2.03
N LEU A 3 5.35 20.47 -3.34
CA LEU A 3 6.54 21.14 -3.90
C LEU A 3 6.38 22.66 -4.05
N TYR A 4 5.14 23.14 -4.12
CA TYR A 4 4.85 24.58 -4.18
C TYR A 4 3.56 24.90 -3.45
N SER A 5 3.52 26.06 -2.78
CA SER A 5 2.33 26.60 -2.15
C SER A 5 2.45 28.12 -2.14
N GLY A 6 1.42 28.83 -2.60
CA GLY A 6 1.41 30.28 -2.68
C GLY A 6 0.11 30.84 -3.23
N SER A 7 0.06 32.18 -3.40
CA SER A 7 -1.06 32.81 -4.08
C SER A 7 -1.00 32.58 -5.60
N SER A 8 -2.15 32.64 -6.25
CA SER A 8 -2.23 32.57 -7.71
C SER A 8 -1.47 33.71 -8.40
N GLU A 9 -1.47 34.91 -7.83
CA GLU A 9 -0.68 36.03 -8.32
C GLU A 9 0.83 35.70 -8.29
N GLN A 10 1.33 35.19 -7.16
CA GLN A 10 2.72 34.77 -7.05
C GLN A 10 3.06 33.62 -8.01
N PHE A 11 2.15 32.67 -8.19
CA PHE A 11 2.31 31.57 -9.15
C PHE A 11 2.44 32.09 -10.59
N ILE A 12 1.57 33.02 -11.01
CA ILE A 12 1.61 33.64 -12.33
C ILE A 12 2.95 34.37 -12.54
N ASP A 13 3.39 35.17 -11.57
CA ASP A 13 4.66 35.88 -11.62
C ASP A 13 5.85 34.90 -11.72
N ASP A 14 5.85 33.82 -10.95
CA ASP A 14 6.90 32.82 -10.97
C ASP A 14 6.98 32.08 -12.32
N VAL A 15 5.83 31.87 -12.98
CA VAL A 15 5.80 31.28 -14.33
C VAL A 15 6.28 32.27 -15.37
N TYR A 16 5.82 33.53 -15.36
CA TYR A 16 6.24 34.56 -16.31
C TYR A 16 7.74 34.86 -16.23
N ASN A 17 8.30 34.81 -15.03
CA ASN A 17 9.73 34.98 -14.79
C ASN A 17 10.55 33.71 -14.98
N ASN A 18 9.96 32.58 -15.45
CA ASN A 18 10.57 31.26 -15.61
C ASN A 18 11.21 30.70 -14.31
N LYS A 19 10.70 31.07 -13.14
CA LYS A 19 11.21 30.64 -11.82
C LYS A 19 10.54 29.42 -11.26
N ILE A 20 9.33 29.09 -11.74
CA ILE A 20 8.49 28.06 -11.12
C ILE A 20 9.13 26.67 -11.12
N ALA A 21 9.71 26.23 -12.24
CA ALA A 21 10.34 24.92 -12.35
C ALA A 21 11.60 24.81 -11.48
N ASP A 22 12.37 25.89 -11.35
CA ASP A 22 13.54 25.94 -10.45
C ASP A 22 13.11 25.87 -8.98
N LYS A 23 12.01 26.55 -8.60
CA LYS A 23 11.44 26.45 -7.26
C LYS A 23 10.98 25.03 -6.95
N LEU A 24 10.25 24.39 -7.88
CA LEU A 24 9.82 23.00 -7.73
C LEU A 24 11.02 22.05 -7.62
N LYS A 25 12.05 22.26 -8.46
CA LYS A 25 13.28 21.45 -8.43
C LYS A 25 14.03 21.60 -7.10
N ASN A 26 14.17 22.81 -6.59
CA ASN A 26 14.85 23.07 -5.32
C ASN A 26 14.06 22.45 -4.16
N ASN A 27 12.74 22.67 -4.11
CA ASN A 27 11.90 22.09 -3.10
C ASN A 27 11.82 20.56 -3.20
N PHE A 28 11.90 19.99 -4.41
CA PHE A 28 12.02 18.56 -4.62
C PHE A 28 13.34 18.04 -4.04
N LEU A 29 14.46 18.71 -4.35
CA LEU A 29 15.76 18.34 -3.82
C LEU A 29 15.82 18.46 -2.29
N GLU A 30 15.25 19.53 -1.72
CA GLU A 30 15.16 19.70 -0.26
C GLU A 30 14.31 18.63 0.41
N GLN A 31 13.22 18.18 -0.24
CA GLN A 31 12.29 17.21 0.35
C GLN A 31 12.70 15.75 0.12
N PHE A 32 13.33 15.44 -1.00
CA PHE A 32 13.64 14.07 -1.40
C PHE A 32 15.13 13.75 -1.44
N HIS A 33 16.01 14.76 -1.26
CA HIS A 33 17.48 14.64 -1.25
C HIS A 33 18.09 14.01 -2.51
N TYR A 34 17.32 13.97 -3.61
CA TYR A 34 17.83 13.61 -4.94
C TYR A 34 17.21 14.53 -6.01
N ASN A 35 17.85 14.63 -7.15
CA ASN A 35 17.33 15.47 -8.23
C ASN A 35 16.13 14.82 -8.91
N PRO A 36 15.08 15.60 -9.25
CA PRO A 36 14.00 15.11 -10.09
C PRO A 36 14.56 14.70 -11.46
N SER A 37 13.88 13.78 -12.12
CA SER A 37 14.26 13.39 -13.48
C SER A 37 14.13 14.57 -14.44
N GLN A 38 14.96 14.62 -15.51
CA GLN A 38 14.84 15.66 -16.52
C GLN A 38 13.46 15.68 -17.18
N SER A 39 12.81 14.53 -17.27
CA SER A 39 11.43 14.40 -17.76
C SER A 39 10.44 15.12 -16.86
N GLU A 40 10.57 15.01 -15.54
CA GLU A 40 9.72 15.74 -14.56
C GLU A 40 9.92 17.25 -14.68
N VAL A 41 11.17 17.72 -14.69
CA VAL A 41 11.46 19.15 -14.83
C VAL A 41 10.88 19.70 -16.15
N ASN A 42 11.05 18.96 -17.25
CA ASN A 42 10.46 19.35 -18.54
C ASN A 42 8.91 19.35 -18.49
N SER A 43 8.32 18.43 -17.74
CA SER A 43 6.87 18.38 -17.54
C SER A 43 6.38 19.64 -16.82
N TRP A 44 7.05 20.07 -15.77
CA TRP A 44 6.70 21.31 -15.06
C TRP A 44 6.79 22.55 -15.96
N HIS A 45 7.88 22.69 -16.74
CA HIS A 45 8.01 23.79 -17.69
C HIS A 45 6.88 23.82 -18.72
N ASN A 46 6.52 22.66 -19.27
CA ASN A 46 5.55 22.58 -20.35
C ASN A 46 4.10 22.74 -19.86
N SER A 47 3.78 22.19 -18.66
CA SER A 47 2.39 22.12 -18.19
C SER A 47 1.96 23.34 -17.39
N LEU A 48 2.86 23.99 -16.63
CA LEU A 48 2.46 25.08 -15.75
C LEU A 48 2.26 26.42 -16.46
N ARG A 49 2.92 26.63 -17.62
CA ARG A 49 2.72 27.84 -18.42
C ARG A 49 1.29 27.94 -18.99
N PRO A 50 0.71 26.91 -19.65
CA PRO A 50 -0.70 26.93 -20.02
C PRO A 50 -1.66 27.20 -18.85
N VAL A 51 -1.37 26.64 -17.66
CA VAL A 51 -2.19 26.85 -16.45
C VAL A 51 -2.16 28.31 -16.01
N SER A 52 -0.98 28.94 -15.97
CA SER A 52 -0.86 30.36 -15.60
C SER A 52 -1.63 31.29 -16.54
N MET A 53 -1.61 30.98 -17.85
CA MET A 53 -2.38 31.74 -18.85
C MET A 53 -3.90 31.64 -18.62
N ILE A 54 -4.39 30.45 -18.18
CA ILE A 54 -5.81 30.26 -17.82
C ILE A 54 -6.15 31.09 -16.58
N PHE A 55 -5.29 31.08 -15.56
CA PHE A 55 -5.52 31.82 -14.31
C PHE A 55 -5.56 33.34 -14.57
N ASP A 56 -4.64 33.86 -15.36
CA ASP A 56 -4.58 35.27 -15.76
C ASP A 56 -5.84 35.66 -16.54
N ARG A 57 -6.22 34.88 -17.55
CA ARG A 57 -7.42 35.11 -18.35
C ARG A 57 -8.70 35.04 -17.51
N ALA A 58 -8.81 34.08 -16.60
CA ALA A 58 -9.93 33.90 -15.70
C ALA A 58 -9.92 34.87 -14.51
N LYS A 59 -8.90 35.74 -14.41
CA LYS A 59 -8.70 36.69 -13.32
C LYS A 59 -8.72 36.05 -11.92
N LEU A 60 -8.12 34.86 -11.82
CA LEU A 60 -7.99 34.14 -10.56
C LEU A 60 -6.79 34.70 -9.75
N ASN A 61 -6.87 35.96 -9.29
CA ASN A 61 -5.74 36.65 -8.65
C ASN A 61 -5.69 36.46 -7.14
N ASP A 62 -6.83 36.21 -6.48
CA ASP A 62 -6.94 36.01 -5.02
C ASP A 62 -7.26 34.53 -4.68
N HIS A 63 -6.45 33.62 -5.23
CA HIS A 63 -6.65 32.18 -5.04
C HIS A 63 -5.38 31.56 -4.42
N GLY A 64 -5.54 30.44 -3.74
CA GLY A 64 -4.43 29.63 -3.25
C GLY A 64 -4.07 28.53 -4.26
N VAL A 65 -2.79 28.30 -4.49
CA VAL A 65 -2.29 27.29 -5.43
C VAL A 65 -1.33 26.36 -4.71
N ILE A 66 -1.55 25.06 -4.82
CA ILE A 66 -0.62 24.01 -4.41
C ILE A 66 -0.25 23.21 -5.66
N LEU A 67 1.05 22.98 -5.90
CA LEU A 67 1.53 22.14 -6.98
C LEU A 67 2.23 20.91 -6.42
N GLU A 68 2.12 19.80 -7.15
CA GLU A 68 2.75 18.53 -6.80
C GLU A 68 2.41 18.12 -5.36
N TYR A 69 1.12 18.18 -5.03
CA TYR A 69 0.64 17.81 -3.72
C TYR A 69 0.60 16.29 -3.58
N ARG A 70 1.44 15.76 -2.70
CA ARG A 70 1.46 14.33 -2.41
C ARG A 70 0.18 13.90 -1.71
N LEU A 71 -0.50 12.92 -2.29
CA LEU A 71 -1.67 12.31 -1.66
C LEU A 71 -1.25 11.62 -0.34
N PRO A 72 -2.00 11.84 0.73
CA PRO A 72 -1.68 11.25 2.04
C PRO A 72 -1.42 9.75 1.95
N GLN A 73 -0.39 9.28 2.66
CA GLN A 73 -0.04 7.86 2.76
C GLN A 73 0.23 7.16 1.41
N THR A 74 0.52 7.91 0.36
CA THR A 74 0.86 7.37 -0.96
C THR A 74 2.10 8.02 -1.52
N SER A 75 2.73 7.42 -2.54
CA SER A 75 3.78 8.04 -3.36
C SER A 75 3.21 8.92 -4.48
N LYS A 76 1.88 8.91 -4.69
CA LYS A 76 1.22 9.63 -5.78
C LYS A 76 1.09 11.12 -5.46
N ARG A 77 1.21 11.95 -6.49
CA ARG A 77 1.07 13.39 -6.41
C ARG A 77 -0.01 13.85 -7.39
N LEU A 78 -0.83 14.79 -6.98
CA LEU A 78 -1.70 15.53 -7.89
C LEU A 78 -0.97 16.77 -8.41
N ASP A 79 -1.17 17.12 -9.65
CA ASP A 79 -0.39 18.16 -10.33
C ASP A 79 -0.69 19.56 -9.80
N CYS A 80 -1.98 19.92 -9.67
CA CYS A 80 -2.39 21.25 -9.22
C CYS A 80 -3.68 21.18 -8.39
N LEU A 81 -3.71 21.89 -7.26
CA LEU A 81 -4.88 22.15 -6.45
C LEU A 81 -5.08 23.65 -6.31
N VAL A 82 -6.24 24.14 -6.72
CA VAL A 82 -6.61 25.57 -6.63
C VAL A 82 -7.65 25.77 -5.55
N CYS A 83 -7.42 26.68 -4.62
CA CYS A 83 -8.27 26.95 -3.48
C CYS A 83 -8.90 28.34 -3.57
N GLY A 84 -10.16 28.44 -3.19
CA GLY A 84 -10.90 29.71 -3.17
C GLY A 84 -12.29 29.52 -2.59
N LYS A 85 -13.18 30.47 -2.86
CA LYS A 85 -14.59 30.42 -2.51
C LYS A 85 -15.47 30.49 -3.75
N ASP A 86 -16.66 29.92 -3.66
CA ASP A 86 -17.69 30.12 -4.66
C ASP A 86 -18.45 31.45 -4.46
N GLY A 87 -19.36 31.75 -5.37
CA GLY A 87 -20.21 32.94 -5.30
C GLY A 87 -21.19 32.98 -4.10
N GLN A 88 -21.31 31.85 -3.36
CA GLN A 88 -22.09 31.75 -2.12
C GLN A 88 -21.19 31.82 -0.86
N ASN A 89 -19.93 32.20 -1.02
CA ASN A 89 -18.93 32.31 0.05
C ASN A 89 -18.60 30.96 0.74
N LYS A 90 -18.83 29.82 0.07
CA LYS A 90 -18.41 28.49 0.56
C LYS A 90 -17.00 28.19 0.12
N ASP A 91 -16.23 27.59 0.99
CA ASP A 91 -14.85 27.19 0.71
C ASP A 91 -14.83 26.05 -0.31
N GLN A 92 -14.05 26.24 -1.37
CA GLN A 92 -13.94 25.34 -2.52
C GLN A 92 -12.46 25.02 -2.80
N ALA A 93 -12.23 23.85 -3.34
CA ALA A 93 -10.95 23.50 -3.97
C ALA A 93 -11.20 22.74 -5.27
N VAL A 94 -10.33 22.92 -6.25
CA VAL A 94 -10.39 22.23 -7.54
C VAL A 94 -9.07 21.53 -7.79
N ILE A 95 -9.10 20.18 -7.92
CA ILE A 95 -7.98 19.40 -8.43
C ILE A 95 -7.96 19.57 -9.96
N MET A 96 -6.79 19.87 -10.50
CA MET A 96 -6.54 19.92 -11.93
C MET A 96 -5.39 18.96 -12.26
N GLU A 97 -5.71 17.87 -12.94
CA GLU A 97 -4.74 16.91 -13.47
C GLU A 97 -4.25 17.38 -14.83
N LEU A 98 -2.95 17.38 -15.06
CA LEU A 98 -2.34 17.94 -16.27
C LEU A 98 -1.78 16.82 -17.15
N LYS A 99 -2.15 16.80 -18.43
CA LYS A 99 -1.65 15.80 -19.38
C LYS A 99 -1.06 16.46 -20.62
N GLN A 100 0.11 15.95 -21.04
CA GLN A 100 0.80 16.38 -22.26
C GLN A 100 0.50 15.51 -23.47
N TRP A 101 -0.57 14.72 -23.40
CA TRP A 101 -0.95 13.80 -24.46
C TRP A 101 -1.36 14.55 -25.73
N GLN A 102 -1.18 13.89 -26.87
CA GLN A 102 -1.52 14.44 -28.20
C GLN A 102 -2.51 13.53 -28.94
N THR A 103 -2.59 12.26 -28.55
CA THR A 103 -3.46 11.26 -29.21
C THR A 103 -3.78 10.12 -28.25
N THR A 104 -4.92 9.50 -28.45
CA THR A 104 -5.34 8.30 -27.71
C THR A 104 -5.83 7.21 -28.66
N ARG A 105 -5.90 5.97 -28.14
CA ARG A 105 -6.41 4.79 -28.84
C ARG A 105 -7.21 3.91 -27.85
N PRO A 106 -8.09 3.04 -28.34
CA PRO A 106 -8.80 2.09 -27.51
C PRO A 106 -7.87 1.19 -26.70
N SER A 107 -8.27 0.88 -25.46
CA SER A 107 -7.71 -0.16 -24.60
C SER A 107 -8.80 -1.18 -24.26
N ASP A 108 -8.36 -2.39 -23.89
CA ASP A 108 -9.25 -3.45 -23.40
C ASP A 108 -9.76 -3.18 -21.97
N GLY A 109 -9.10 -2.30 -21.20
CA GLY A 109 -9.48 -1.93 -19.85
C GLY A 109 -10.75 -1.08 -19.80
N GLU A 110 -11.61 -1.31 -18.79
CA GLU A 110 -12.83 -0.54 -18.59
C GLU A 110 -12.52 0.94 -18.31
N HIS A 111 -11.45 1.20 -17.56
CA HIS A 111 -11.04 2.53 -17.12
C HIS A 111 -9.83 3.08 -17.88
N GLU A 112 -9.35 2.36 -18.91
CA GLU A 112 -8.09 2.62 -19.58
C GLU A 112 -8.27 3.05 -21.04
N LEU A 113 -7.26 3.76 -21.52
CA LEU A 113 -7.01 4.04 -22.93
C LEU A 113 -5.50 3.94 -23.21
N LYS A 114 -5.10 3.97 -24.48
CA LYS A 114 -3.69 3.97 -24.88
C LYS A 114 -3.25 5.33 -25.32
N THR A 115 -2.09 5.77 -24.86
CA THR A 115 -1.42 6.98 -25.35
C THR A 115 0.08 6.72 -25.58
N ILE A 116 0.77 7.66 -26.22
CA ILE A 116 2.18 7.52 -26.48
C ILE A 116 2.98 7.96 -25.24
N LEU A 117 3.68 7.01 -24.63
CA LEU A 117 4.63 7.24 -23.55
C LEU A 117 5.96 6.53 -23.88
N ASN A 118 7.07 7.23 -23.69
CA ASN A 118 8.42 6.69 -23.96
C ASN A 118 8.57 6.06 -25.36
N GLY A 119 7.98 6.71 -26.38
CA GLY A 119 8.09 6.30 -27.77
C GLY A 119 7.18 5.15 -28.22
N GLY A 120 6.24 4.70 -27.37
CA GLY A 120 5.28 3.64 -27.72
C GLY A 120 3.90 3.84 -27.07
N PHE A 121 2.87 3.18 -27.63
CA PHE A 121 1.56 3.16 -27.02
C PHE A 121 1.56 2.33 -25.73
N ARG A 122 1.02 2.90 -24.64
CA ARG A 122 0.89 2.27 -23.33
C ARG A 122 -0.54 2.41 -22.84
N ASP A 123 -1.03 1.39 -22.15
CA ASP A 123 -2.29 1.45 -21.41
C ASP A 123 -2.10 2.36 -20.20
N VAL A 124 -3.02 3.31 -20.03
CA VAL A 124 -3.05 4.32 -18.97
C VAL A 124 -4.47 4.58 -18.54
N LEU A 125 -4.67 4.99 -17.30
CA LEU A 125 -5.98 5.42 -16.83
C LEU A 125 -6.48 6.63 -17.61
N HIS A 126 -7.79 6.64 -17.84
CA HIS A 126 -8.46 7.81 -18.39
C HIS A 126 -8.34 9.00 -17.42
N PRO A 127 -8.05 10.24 -17.90
CA PRO A 127 -7.80 11.39 -17.02
C PRO A 127 -8.94 11.70 -16.03
N SER A 128 -10.21 11.60 -16.46
CA SER A 128 -11.38 11.79 -15.59
C SER A 128 -11.46 10.70 -14.51
N VAL A 129 -11.10 9.47 -14.82
CA VAL A 129 -11.06 8.38 -13.84
C VAL A 129 -9.98 8.68 -12.81
N GLN A 130 -8.77 9.03 -13.25
CA GLN A 130 -7.63 9.32 -12.37
C GLN A 130 -7.93 10.49 -11.42
N VAL A 131 -8.39 11.62 -11.94
CA VAL A 131 -8.68 12.79 -11.11
C VAL A 131 -9.87 12.56 -10.16
N GLY A 132 -10.85 11.75 -10.59
CA GLY A 132 -11.97 11.31 -9.78
C GLY A 132 -11.50 10.52 -8.55
N GLN A 133 -10.59 9.56 -8.76
CA GLN A 133 -9.97 8.79 -7.66
C GLN A 133 -9.23 9.69 -6.67
N TYR A 134 -8.46 10.68 -7.15
CA TYR A 134 -7.73 11.61 -6.28
C TYR A 134 -8.69 12.44 -5.44
N LYS A 135 -9.80 12.90 -6.02
CA LYS A 135 -10.85 13.61 -5.28
C LYS A 135 -11.46 12.72 -4.19
N GLU A 136 -11.91 11.52 -4.54
CA GLU A 136 -12.52 10.58 -3.59
C GLU A 136 -11.54 10.20 -2.48
N TYR A 137 -10.28 9.96 -2.84
CA TYR A 137 -9.24 9.66 -1.87
C TYR A 137 -9.06 10.80 -0.85
N LEU A 138 -8.92 12.05 -1.30
CA LEU A 138 -8.80 13.20 -0.41
C LEU A 138 -10.06 13.41 0.45
N GLN A 139 -11.25 13.23 -0.11
CA GLN A 139 -12.51 13.32 0.65
C GLN A 139 -12.61 12.25 1.75
N ASN A 140 -12.01 11.08 1.56
CA ASN A 140 -12.04 10.00 2.55
C ASN A 140 -10.93 10.08 3.60
N TYR A 141 -9.79 10.74 3.30
CA TYR A 141 -8.61 10.68 4.16
C TYR A 141 -8.11 12.03 4.68
N HIS A 142 -8.54 13.15 4.11
CA HIS A 142 -8.06 14.46 4.49
C HIS A 142 -9.14 15.29 5.19
N THR A 143 -8.96 15.56 6.50
CA THR A 143 -10.00 16.16 7.35
C THR A 143 -10.56 17.49 6.84
N ALA A 144 -9.80 18.29 6.11
CA ALA A 144 -10.29 19.56 5.53
C ALA A 144 -11.48 19.36 4.58
N PHE A 145 -11.61 18.18 3.94
CA PHE A 145 -12.63 17.91 2.94
C PHE A 145 -13.84 17.12 3.46
N TYR A 146 -13.81 16.59 4.69
CA TYR A 146 -14.94 15.81 5.23
C TYR A 146 -15.33 16.19 6.67
N GLU A 147 -14.47 16.87 7.44
CA GLU A 147 -14.69 17.13 8.86
C GLU A 147 -15.17 18.56 9.15
N GLY A 148 -15.95 18.72 10.22
CA GLY A 148 -16.42 19.99 10.72
C GLY A 148 -17.77 20.44 10.14
N ARG A 149 -18.23 21.63 10.57
CA ARG A 149 -19.55 22.18 10.17
C ARG A 149 -19.59 22.68 8.71
N SER A 150 -18.43 22.99 8.14
CA SER A 150 -18.29 23.51 6.78
C SER A 150 -17.00 22.96 6.15
N PRO A 151 -16.99 21.70 5.70
CA PRO A 151 -15.85 21.13 5.00
C PRO A 151 -15.63 21.88 3.67
N ILE A 152 -14.39 21.88 3.18
CA ILE A 152 -14.06 22.42 1.86
C ILE A 152 -14.68 21.51 0.79
N LEU A 153 -15.45 22.09 -0.12
CA LEU A 153 -16.03 21.34 -1.23
C LEU A 153 -14.96 21.08 -2.30
N LEU A 154 -14.68 19.82 -2.55
CA LEU A 154 -13.66 19.42 -3.51
C LEU A 154 -14.25 19.09 -4.86
N ASN A 155 -13.74 19.74 -5.91
CA ASN A 155 -14.07 19.52 -7.31
C ASN A 155 -12.82 18.99 -8.03
N ALA A 156 -12.99 18.46 -9.25
CA ALA A 156 -11.87 17.95 -10.01
C ALA A 156 -12.12 18.06 -11.51
N CYS A 157 -11.06 18.30 -12.28
CA CYS A 157 -11.06 18.29 -13.74
C CYS A 157 -9.69 17.89 -14.28
N SER A 158 -9.59 17.58 -15.56
CA SER A 158 -8.34 17.31 -16.25
C SER A 158 -8.12 18.30 -17.39
N TYR A 159 -6.86 18.75 -17.55
CA TYR A 159 -6.46 19.64 -18.64
C TYR A 159 -5.38 19.00 -19.51
N LEU A 160 -5.75 18.71 -20.74
CA LEU A 160 -4.90 18.11 -21.76
C LEU A 160 -4.35 19.19 -22.68
N HIS A 161 -3.35 19.94 -22.23
CA HIS A 161 -2.89 21.19 -22.86
C HIS A 161 -2.21 21.02 -24.23
N ASN A 162 -1.94 19.80 -24.68
CA ASN A 162 -1.42 19.51 -26.03
C ASN A 162 -2.42 18.76 -26.90
N TYR A 163 -3.57 18.35 -26.35
CA TYR A 163 -4.56 17.52 -27.03
C TYR A 163 -5.55 18.38 -27.81
N PRO A 164 -5.73 18.15 -29.12
CA PRO A 164 -6.76 18.86 -29.89
C PRO A 164 -8.17 18.35 -29.53
N TYR A 165 -9.14 19.24 -29.53
CA TYR A 165 -10.53 18.82 -29.33
C TYR A 165 -11.06 18.07 -30.56
N ASN A 166 -11.53 16.84 -30.34
CA ASN A 166 -12.23 16.04 -31.33
C ASN A 166 -13.25 15.14 -30.61
N PRO A 167 -14.55 15.38 -30.72
CA PRO A 167 -15.57 14.62 -30.00
C PRO A 167 -15.67 13.14 -30.43
N GLU A 168 -15.12 12.78 -31.60
CA GLU A 168 -15.08 11.40 -32.09
C GLU A 168 -13.88 10.60 -31.55
N ASP A 169 -12.99 11.23 -30.79
CA ASP A 169 -11.81 10.58 -30.28
C ASP A 169 -12.10 9.63 -29.13
N GLU A 170 -11.27 8.59 -28.97
CA GLU A 170 -11.42 7.55 -27.93
C GLU A 170 -11.55 8.13 -26.52
N ILE A 171 -10.93 9.28 -26.25
CA ILE A 171 -11.00 9.93 -24.95
C ILE A 171 -12.43 10.36 -24.56
N TYR A 172 -13.33 10.52 -25.54
CA TYR A 172 -14.76 10.85 -25.36
C TYR A 172 -15.67 9.64 -25.59
N SER A 173 -15.12 8.43 -25.65
CA SER A 173 -15.89 7.20 -25.83
C SER A 173 -16.97 7.04 -24.73
N VAL A 174 -18.10 6.45 -25.09
CA VAL A 174 -19.28 6.28 -24.24
C VAL A 174 -18.96 5.60 -22.89
N LYS A 175 -17.96 4.71 -22.87
CA LYS A 175 -17.53 4.06 -21.62
C LYS A 175 -17.01 5.03 -20.57
N PHE A 176 -16.53 6.23 -20.97
CA PHE A 176 -16.01 7.26 -20.07
C PHE A 176 -17.02 8.37 -19.75
N GLU A 177 -18.19 8.39 -20.39
CA GLU A 177 -19.21 9.41 -20.16
C GLU A 177 -19.60 9.59 -18.67
N PRO A 178 -19.79 8.53 -17.86
CA PRO A 178 -20.10 8.66 -16.44
C PRO A 178 -19.00 9.38 -15.64
N PHE A 179 -17.74 9.23 -16.06
CA PHE A 179 -16.60 9.90 -15.43
C PHE A 179 -16.44 11.33 -15.91
N ILE A 180 -16.54 11.58 -17.22
CA ILE A 180 -16.40 12.92 -17.83
C ILE A 180 -17.49 13.86 -17.33
N SER A 181 -18.72 13.38 -17.18
CA SER A 181 -19.85 14.16 -16.65
C SER A 181 -19.61 14.69 -15.24
N ASN A 182 -18.89 13.95 -14.41
CA ASN A 182 -18.54 14.31 -13.04
C ASN A 182 -17.19 15.04 -12.91
N PHE A 183 -16.24 14.70 -13.79
CA PHE A 183 -14.86 15.18 -13.81
C PHE A 183 -14.49 15.58 -15.24
N PRO A 184 -14.85 16.79 -15.66
CA PRO A 184 -14.72 17.20 -17.05
C PRO A 184 -13.25 17.23 -17.50
N ILE A 185 -13.08 16.93 -18.80
CA ILE A 185 -11.82 17.09 -19.53
C ILE A 185 -11.89 18.41 -20.29
N PHE A 186 -10.78 19.10 -20.33
CA PHE A 186 -10.56 20.26 -21.18
C PHE A 186 -9.30 20.05 -22.02
N THR A 187 -9.40 20.35 -23.29
CA THR A 187 -8.29 20.26 -24.25
C THR A 187 -7.63 21.63 -24.48
N LYS A 188 -6.57 21.67 -25.31
CA LYS A 188 -5.91 22.94 -25.68
C LYS A 188 -6.85 23.94 -26.35
N ASP A 189 -7.92 23.46 -27.00
CA ASP A 189 -8.88 24.28 -27.73
C ASP A 189 -10.03 24.79 -26.83
N GLU A 190 -10.14 24.27 -25.57
CA GLU A 190 -11.20 24.57 -24.62
C GLU A 190 -10.71 25.41 -23.41
N VAL A 191 -9.72 26.27 -23.65
CA VAL A 191 -9.12 27.16 -22.61
C VAL A 191 -10.17 28.10 -21.98
N LYS A 192 -11.14 28.56 -22.78
CA LYS A 192 -12.22 29.43 -22.32
C LYS A 192 -13.16 28.66 -21.38
N GLU A 193 -13.57 27.47 -21.79
CA GLU A 193 -14.47 26.58 -21.05
C GLU A 193 -13.87 26.16 -19.72
N LEU A 194 -12.56 25.88 -19.69
CA LEU A 194 -11.83 25.62 -18.44
C LEU A 194 -11.81 26.87 -17.55
N GLY A 195 -11.54 28.04 -18.10
CA GLY A 195 -11.61 29.30 -17.35
C GLY A 195 -13.00 29.55 -16.75
N ASP A 196 -14.06 29.37 -17.53
CA ASP A 196 -15.44 29.52 -17.09
C ASP A 196 -15.79 28.47 -15.99
N TYR A 197 -15.31 27.24 -16.12
CA TYR A 197 -15.46 26.19 -15.10
C TYR A 197 -14.79 26.61 -13.77
N LEU A 198 -13.56 27.11 -13.81
CA LEU A 198 -12.84 27.57 -12.61
C LEU A 198 -13.54 28.78 -11.98
N ILE A 199 -13.95 29.78 -12.75
CA ILE A 199 -14.70 30.93 -12.28
C ILE A 199 -15.99 30.49 -11.56
N LYS A 200 -16.76 29.58 -12.17
CA LYS A 200 -17.99 29.05 -11.57
C LYS A 200 -17.76 28.44 -10.19
N LYS A 201 -16.59 27.82 -9.96
CA LYS A 201 -16.26 27.14 -8.70
C LYS A 201 -15.58 28.06 -7.69
N LEU A 202 -14.86 29.08 -8.14
CA LEU A 202 -13.91 29.84 -7.32
C LEU A 202 -14.13 31.36 -7.35
N SER A 203 -15.28 31.86 -7.81
CA SER A 203 -15.54 33.30 -8.02
C SER A 203 -15.41 34.20 -6.78
N GLY A 204 -15.42 33.62 -5.57
CA GLY A 204 -15.38 34.38 -4.31
C GLY A 204 -13.98 34.72 -3.79
N GLY A 205 -12.90 34.27 -4.45
CA GLY A 205 -11.52 34.53 -4.01
C GLY A 205 -11.19 33.97 -2.63
N ASP A 206 -10.48 34.72 -1.78
CA ASP A 206 -10.05 34.36 -0.39
C ASP A 206 -9.29 33.02 -0.34
N GLY A 207 -8.53 32.74 -1.39
CA GLY A 207 -7.92 31.42 -1.60
C GLY A 207 -6.83 31.07 -0.62
N MET A 208 -6.06 32.05 -0.13
CA MET A 208 -4.99 31.81 0.85
C MET A 208 -5.54 31.32 2.20
N ARG A 209 -6.72 31.79 2.60
CA ARG A 209 -7.39 31.29 3.80
C ARG A 209 -7.85 29.84 3.61
N VAL A 210 -8.44 29.52 2.46
CA VAL A 210 -8.87 28.16 2.15
C VAL A 210 -7.66 27.22 2.03
N LEU A 211 -6.58 27.67 1.39
CA LEU A 211 -5.32 26.95 1.28
C LEU A 211 -4.74 26.62 2.66
N SER A 212 -4.71 27.59 3.59
CA SER A 212 -4.26 27.36 4.97
C SER A 212 -5.10 26.30 5.69
N ARG A 213 -6.40 26.20 5.40
CA ARG A 213 -7.24 25.10 5.92
C ARG A 213 -6.86 23.73 5.34
N VAL A 214 -6.50 23.67 4.06
CA VAL A 214 -6.00 22.42 3.45
C VAL A 214 -4.67 22.05 4.11
N GLU A 215 -3.75 22.99 4.26
CA GLU A 215 -2.43 22.74 4.87
C GLU A 215 -2.50 22.35 6.35
N GLY A 216 -3.42 22.93 7.09
CA GLY A 216 -3.67 22.62 8.50
C GLY A 216 -4.54 21.36 8.71
N GLY A 217 -5.07 20.80 7.66
CA GLY A 217 -5.86 19.58 7.73
C GLY A 217 -5.02 18.39 8.17
N ARG A 218 -5.63 17.52 8.97
CA ARG A 218 -4.98 16.28 9.44
C ARG A 218 -5.30 15.15 8.48
N ILE A 219 -4.32 14.27 8.34
CA ILE A 219 -4.52 12.99 7.66
C ILE A 219 -4.92 12.01 8.74
N ARG A 220 -6.15 11.54 8.68
CA ARG A 220 -6.56 10.40 9.50
C ARG A 220 -6.29 9.13 8.70
N PRO A 221 -5.54 8.17 9.27
CA PRO A 221 -5.44 6.88 8.64
C PRO A 221 -6.84 6.35 8.38
N SER A 222 -7.03 5.76 7.23
CA SER A 222 -8.30 5.14 6.86
C SER A 222 -8.81 4.26 7.99
N LYS A 223 -10.10 4.05 8.08
CA LYS A 223 -10.68 2.96 8.86
C LYS A 223 -9.82 1.71 8.66
N LYS A 224 -9.70 0.87 9.68
CA LYS A 224 -8.88 -0.34 9.60
C LYS A 224 -9.23 -1.12 8.33
N LEU A 225 -8.23 -1.68 7.65
CA LEU A 225 -8.44 -2.51 6.45
C LEU A 225 -9.58 -3.54 6.66
N LEU A 226 -9.69 -4.11 7.86
CA LEU A 226 -10.75 -5.06 8.21
C LEU A 226 -12.16 -4.46 8.22
N ASP A 227 -12.31 -3.21 8.67
CA ASP A 227 -13.60 -2.51 8.66
C ASP A 227 -14.02 -2.20 7.21
N HIS A 228 -13.06 -1.85 6.35
CA HIS A 228 -13.28 -1.64 4.92
C HIS A 228 -13.61 -2.92 4.17
N ILE A 229 -12.93 -4.01 4.49
CA ILE A 229 -13.21 -5.33 3.91
C ILE A 229 -14.67 -5.73 4.18
N ALA A 230 -15.15 -5.54 5.42
CA ALA A 230 -16.54 -5.82 5.77
C ALA A 230 -17.51 -4.96 4.95
N ALA A 231 -17.20 -3.68 4.74
CA ALA A 231 -18.00 -2.76 3.94
C ALA A 231 -18.03 -3.17 2.46
N ILE A 232 -16.88 -3.50 1.87
CA ILE A 232 -16.77 -3.95 0.47
C ILE A 232 -17.58 -5.24 0.24
N ILE A 233 -17.46 -6.24 1.13
CA ILE A 233 -18.20 -7.51 0.99
C ILE A 233 -19.71 -7.29 1.17
N ASN A 234 -20.11 -6.31 1.97
CA ASN A 234 -21.52 -5.94 2.14
C ASN A 234 -22.04 -4.99 1.04
N GLY A 235 -21.25 -4.70 0.00
CA GLY A 235 -21.66 -3.94 -1.17
C GLY A 235 -21.52 -2.42 -1.04
N SER A 236 -20.78 -1.92 -0.08
CA SER A 236 -20.41 -0.50 0.00
C SER A 236 -19.04 -0.26 -0.64
N ASP A 237 -18.97 0.59 -1.67
CA ASP A 237 -17.74 0.97 -2.37
C ASP A 237 -16.93 1.99 -1.54
N GLU A 238 -16.38 1.57 -0.40
CA GLU A 238 -15.66 2.48 0.50
C GLU A 238 -14.15 2.59 0.24
N TYR A 239 -13.56 1.76 -0.61
CA TYR A 239 -12.13 1.78 -0.89
C TYR A 239 -11.83 2.19 -2.32
N THR A 240 -11.28 3.38 -2.50
CA THR A 240 -10.85 3.85 -3.81
C THR A 240 -9.50 3.21 -4.17
N LEU A 241 -9.48 2.43 -5.24
CA LEU A 241 -8.25 1.93 -5.84
C LEU A 241 -7.56 3.06 -6.58
N LEU A 242 -6.26 3.25 -6.38
CA LEU A 242 -5.49 4.29 -7.03
C LEU A 242 -4.60 3.72 -8.14
N ASP A 243 -4.60 4.40 -9.28
CA ASP A 243 -3.68 4.16 -10.41
C ASP A 243 -3.42 2.67 -10.69
N GLU A 244 -2.22 2.18 -10.35
CA GLU A 244 -1.80 0.80 -10.60
C GLU A 244 -2.69 -0.25 -9.94
N GLN A 245 -3.32 0.06 -8.80
CA GLN A 245 -4.25 -0.85 -8.15
C GLN A 245 -5.49 -1.06 -9.00
N LEU A 246 -6.02 0.02 -9.59
CA LEU A 246 -7.17 -0.07 -10.49
C LEU A 246 -6.78 -0.78 -11.79
N VAL A 247 -5.59 -0.49 -12.36
CA VAL A 247 -5.09 -1.19 -13.54
C VAL A 247 -4.98 -2.70 -13.29
N ALA A 248 -4.42 -3.09 -12.14
CA ALA A 248 -4.35 -4.50 -11.75
C ALA A 248 -5.74 -5.12 -11.57
N PHE A 249 -6.66 -4.39 -10.94
CA PHE A 249 -8.05 -4.80 -10.77
C PHE A 249 -8.75 -5.02 -12.13
N ASP A 250 -8.66 -4.05 -13.04
CA ASP A 250 -9.26 -4.14 -14.38
C ASP A 250 -8.66 -5.27 -15.21
N MET A 251 -7.33 -5.47 -15.13
CA MET A 251 -6.67 -6.59 -15.79
C MET A 251 -7.27 -7.93 -15.34
N VAL A 252 -7.50 -8.11 -14.03
CA VAL A 252 -8.11 -9.34 -13.50
C VAL A 252 -9.55 -9.47 -13.99
N MET A 253 -10.36 -8.41 -13.89
CA MET A 253 -11.75 -8.43 -14.35
C MET A 253 -11.87 -8.81 -15.83
N ASN A 254 -11.07 -8.19 -16.69
CA ASN A 254 -11.00 -8.49 -18.10
C ASN A 254 -10.53 -9.92 -18.40
N ALA A 255 -9.52 -10.40 -17.67
CA ALA A 255 -9.02 -11.76 -17.82
C ALA A 255 -10.07 -12.80 -17.44
N VAL A 256 -10.86 -12.55 -16.39
CA VAL A 256 -12.00 -13.39 -16.00
C VAL A 256 -13.01 -13.45 -17.14
N GLU A 257 -13.48 -12.32 -17.64
CA GLU A 257 -14.46 -12.29 -18.73
C GLU A 257 -13.96 -12.99 -20.01
N LYS A 258 -12.70 -12.71 -20.41
CA LYS A 258 -12.08 -13.36 -21.57
C LYS A 258 -11.95 -14.87 -21.38
N SER A 259 -11.58 -15.32 -20.18
CA SER A 259 -11.42 -16.74 -19.85
C SER A 259 -12.75 -17.51 -19.97
N PHE A 260 -13.85 -16.89 -19.55
CA PHE A 260 -15.20 -17.47 -19.69
C PHE A 260 -15.70 -17.44 -21.14
N LYS A 261 -15.42 -16.38 -21.90
CA LYS A 261 -15.81 -16.28 -23.33
C LYS A 261 -15.07 -17.30 -24.21
N ASN A 262 -13.77 -17.50 -24.01
CA ASN A 262 -12.93 -18.35 -24.88
C ASN A 262 -12.69 -19.77 -24.34
N GLY A 263 -13.20 -20.08 -23.15
CA GLY A 263 -13.03 -21.38 -22.48
C GLY A 263 -11.62 -21.71 -21.96
N LYS A 264 -10.64 -20.78 -22.09
CA LYS A 264 -9.24 -21.03 -21.69
C LYS A 264 -9.04 -20.73 -20.20
N LYS A 265 -8.26 -21.58 -19.52
CA LYS A 265 -7.82 -21.35 -18.15
C LYS A 265 -6.75 -20.25 -18.13
N THR A 266 -6.87 -19.29 -17.22
CA THR A 266 -5.92 -18.18 -17.10
C THR A 266 -5.47 -18.01 -15.65
N THR A 267 -4.18 -18.12 -15.40
CA THR A 267 -3.55 -17.86 -14.10
C THR A 267 -3.01 -16.43 -14.07
N ILE A 268 -3.36 -15.68 -13.03
CA ILE A 268 -2.93 -14.30 -12.88
C ILE A 268 -2.02 -14.19 -11.66
N ILE A 269 -0.87 -13.52 -11.82
CA ILE A 269 0.10 -13.30 -10.75
C ILE A 269 0.30 -11.80 -10.59
N ILE A 270 -0.04 -11.29 -9.41
CA ILE A 270 0.14 -9.88 -9.03
C ILE A 270 1.26 -9.82 -7.99
N GLU A 271 2.43 -9.35 -8.42
CA GLU A 271 3.59 -9.14 -7.55
C GLU A 271 3.56 -7.74 -6.97
N GLY A 272 3.89 -7.60 -5.68
CA GLY A 272 4.04 -6.29 -5.05
C GLY A 272 4.67 -6.39 -3.68
N GLY A 273 5.44 -5.36 -3.31
CA GLY A 273 6.07 -5.22 -2.00
C GLY A 273 5.06 -5.02 -0.85
N PRO A 274 5.54 -4.87 0.40
CA PRO A 274 4.67 -4.53 1.51
C PRO A 274 4.05 -3.15 1.28
N GLY A 275 2.76 -3.00 1.57
CA GLY A 275 2.05 -1.72 1.43
C GLY A 275 1.65 -1.30 0.02
N THR A 276 1.80 -2.14 -1.00
CA THR A 276 1.32 -1.83 -2.36
C THR A 276 -0.19 -2.03 -2.53
N GLY A 277 -0.90 -2.45 -1.49
CA GLY A 277 -2.36 -2.60 -1.51
C GLY A 277 -2.86 -3.93 -2.08
N LYS A 278 -2.04 -4.98 -2.13
CA LYS A 278 -2.43 -6.32 -2.61
C LYS A 278 -3.75 -6.82 -2.03
N SER A 279 -3.87 -6.81 -0.70
CA SER A 279 -5.09 -7.28 -0.02
C SER A 279 -6.30 -6.38 -0.29
N VAL A 280 -6.09 -5.08 -0.52
CA VAL A 280 -7.15 -4.14 -0.91
C VAL A 280 -7.70 -4.51 -2.28
N ILE A 281 -6.81 -4.74 -3.27
CA ILE A 281 -7.21 -5.18 -4.61
C ILE A 281 -7.94 -6.54 -4.52
N ALA A 282 -7.38 -7.49 -3.76
CA ALA A 282 -7.94 -8.83 -3.60
C ALA A 282 -9.37 -8.80 -3.06
N MET A 283 -9.66 -7.92 -2.08
CA MET A 283 -10.99 -7.76 -1.50
C MET A 283 -11.97 -7.06 -2.43
N ASN A 284 -11.53 -6.01 -3.13
CA ASN A 284 -12.36 -5.36 -4.14
C ASN A 284 -12.75 -6.33 -5.27
N LEU A 285 -11.79 -7.16 -5.73
CA LEU A 285 -12.07 -8.23 -6.70
C LEU A 285 -13.10 -9.22 -6.17
N MET A 286 -12.97 -9.65 -4.91
CA MET A 286 -13.93 -10.57 -4.31
C MET A 286 -15.33 -9.96 -4.28
N GLY A 287 -15.49 -8.72 -3.83
CA GLY A 287 -16.77 -8.02 -3.79
C GLY A 287 -17.39 -7.88 -5.18
N LYS A 288 -16.60 -7.38 -6.15
CA LYS A 288 -17.09 -7.11 -7.52
C LYS A 288 -17.44 -8.39 -8.27
N LEU A 289 -16.59 -9.43 -8.18
CA LEU A 289 -16.84 -10.72 -8.85
C LEU A 289 -18.05 -11.44 -8.25
N SER A 290 -18.16 -11.47 -6.91
CA SER A 290 -19.33 -12.04 -6.24
C SER A 290 -20.62 -11.28 -6.60
N GLY A 291 -20.56 -9.95 -6.68
CA GLY A 291 -21.69 -9.11 -7.15
C GLY A 291 -22.08 -9.35 -8.62
N ARG A 292 -21.14 -9.82 -9.44
CA ARG A 292 -21.40 -10.27 -10.84
C ARG A 292 -21.76 -11.77 -10.93
N HIS A 293 -22.05 -12.41 -9.79
CA HIS A 293 -22.46 -13.82 -9.67
C HIS A 293 -21.40 -14.87 -10.04
N TYR A 294 -20.11 -14.50 -10.05
CA TYR A 294 -19.03 -15.50 -10.15
C TYR A 294 -18.87 -16.21 -8.79
N ASN A 295 -18.73 -17.54 -8.84
CA ASN A 295 -18.34 -18.34 -7.68
C ASN A 295 -16.89 -18.01 -7.30
N THR A 296 -16.72 -17.05 -6.38
CA THR A 296 -15.41 -16.50 -6.04
C THR A 296 -15.02 -16.91 -4.63
N HIS A 297 -13.82 -17.47 -4.47
CA HIS A 297 -13.24 -17.80 -3.19
C HIS A 297 -12.03 -16.93 -2.89
N TYR A 298 -11.92 -16.46 -1.65
CA TYR A 298 -10.74 -15.80 -1.13
C TYR A 298 -9.98 -16.75 -0.22
N VAL A 299 -8.70 -16.96 -0.49
CA VAL A 299 -7.87 -17.89 0.26
C VAL A 299 -6.57 -17.24 0.72
N THR A 300 -6.14 -17.56 1.93
CA THR A 300 -4.91 -17.04 2.51
C THR A 300 -4.26 -18.04 3.46
N GLY A 301 -2.95 -17.89 3.68
CA GLY A 301 -2.21 -18.63 4.69
C GLY A 301 -2.39 -18.10 6.12
N SER A 302 -3.01 -16.94 6.32
CA SER A 302 -3.18 -16.30 7.62
C SER A 302 -4.45 -16.75 8.35
N ARG A 303 -4.30 -17.63 9.36
CA ARG A 303 -5.43 -18.06 10.21
C ARG A 303 -6.01 -16.91 11.03
N ALA A 304 -5.16 -16.01 11.52
CA ALA A 304 -5.59 -14.84 12.29
C ALA A 304 -6.48 -13.92 11.45
N PHE A 305 -6.06 -13.62 10.23
CA PHE A 305 -6.79 -12.79 9.27
C PHE A 305 -8.15 -13.41 8.91
N THR A 306 -8.15 -14.70 8.51
CA THR A 306 -9.40 -15.42 8.17
C THR A 306 -10.35 -15.49 9.35
N GLY A 307 -9.84 -15.75 10.58
CA GLY A 307 -10.65 -15.80 11.79
C GLY A 307 -11.30 -14.45 12.13
N THR A 308 -10.57 -13.35 11.96
CA THR A 308 -11.10 -11.99 12.19
C THR A 308 -12.15 -11.62 11.14
N LEU A 309 -11.91 -11.91 9.86
CA LEU A 309 -12.89 -11.68 8.80
C LEU A 309 -14.18 -12.47 9.01
N ASN A 310 -14.07 -13.76 9.35
CA ASN A 310 -15.25 -14.59 9.64
C ASN A 310 -16.06 -14.05 10.83
N LYS A 311 -15.41 -13.48 11.83
CA LYS A 311 -16.09 -12.85 12.97
C LYS A 311 -16.83 -11.57 12.57
N ILE A 312 -16.25 -10.76 11.68
CA ILE A 312 -16.84 -9.50 11.20
C ILE A 312 -18.02 -9.77 10.24
N LEU A 313 -17.85 -10.73 9.33
CA LEU A 313 -18.78 -11.00 8.23
C LEU A 313 -19.90 -12.00 8.59
N GLY A 314 -19.76 -12.71 9.71
CA GLY A 314 -20.70 -13.73 10.15
C GLY A 314 -20.64 -15.05 9.35
N ASN A 315 -21.48 -16.01 9.74
CA ASN A 315 -21.41 -17.40 9.24
C ASN A 315 -21.70 -17.59 7.73
N LYS A 316 -22.37 -16.65 7.07
CA LYS A 316 -22.73 -16.78 5.65
C LYS A 316 -21.51 -16.60 4.72
N SER A 317 -20.53 -15.81 5.12
CA SER A 317 -19.32 -15.52 4.34
C SER A 317 -18.21 -16.57 4.54
N SER A 318 -18.35 -17.44 5.54
CA SER A 318 -17.34 -18.46 5.87
C SER A 318 -17.11 -19.49 4.74
N LEU A 319 -18.06 -19.66 3.84
CA LEU A 319 -17.96 -20.56 2.68
C LEU A 319 -17.04 -20.02 1.58
N GLN A 320 -16.83 -18.71 1.54
CA GLN A 320 -15.98 -18.06 0.53
C GLN A 320 -14.58 -17.70 1.05
N LEU A 321 -14.39 -17.70 2.38
CA LEU A 321 -13.11 -17.37 3.04
C LEU A 321 -12.44 -18.65 3.53
N MET A 322 -11.40 -19.11 2.85
CA MET A 322 -10.80 -20.41 3.08
C MET A 322 -9.28 -20.33 3.25
N HIS A 323 -8.69 -21.46 3.59
CA HIS A 323 -7.23 -21.67 3.58
C HIS A 323 -6.80 -22.38 2.30
N PHE A 324 -5.53 -22.17 1.90
CA PHE A 324 -4.92 -22.79 0.70
C PHE A 324 -5.13 -24.29 0.59
N ASN A 325 -5.24 -25.03 1.69
CA ASN A 325 -5.29 -26.49 1.74
C ASN A 325 -6.69 -27.11 1.54
N LYS A 326 -7.67 -26.35 1.02
CA LYS A 326 -9.06 -26.82 0.90
C LYS A 326 -9.41 -27.42 -0.46
N TYR A 327 -8.50 -27.42 -1.42
CA TYR A 327 -8.80 -27.76 -2.82
C TYR A 327 -8.34 -29.15 -3.25
N GLY A 328 -7.77 -29.97 -2.33
CA GLY A 328 -7.18 -31.29 -2.68
C GLY A 328 -8.10 -32.27 -3.39
N LYS A 329 -9.40 -32.19 -3.15
CA LYS A 329 -10.42 -33.06 -3.78
C LYS A 329 -11.39 -32.29 -4.68
N THR A 330 -11.10 -31.02 -4.98
CA THR A 330 -11.97 -30.19 -5.79
C THR A 330 -11.82 -30.56 -7.27
N GLU A 331 -12.94 -30.74 -7.97
CA GLU A 331 -12.95 -31.01 -9.40
C GLU A 331 -12.36 -29.83 -10.18
N ARG A 332 -11.92 -30.12 -11.39
CA ARG A 332 -11.36 -29.10 -12.28
C ARG A 332 -12.39 -28.04 -12.61
N ASP A 333 -11.99 -26.76 -12.50
CA ASP A 333 -12.82 -25.59 -12.82
C ASP A 333 -14.15 -25.52 -12.04
N ALA A 334 -14.22 -26.16 -10.84
CA ALA A 334 -15.41 -26.14 -9.99
C ALA A 334 -15.64 -24.76 -9.33
N VAL A 335 -14.64 -23.90 -9.31
CA VAL A 335 -14.69 -22.54 -8.80
C VAL A 335 -14.37 -21.59 -9.95
N ASP A 336 -15.13 -20.52 -10.11
CA ASP A 336 -14.90 -19.56 -11.18
C ASP A 336 -13.59 -18.79 -10.96
N VAL A 337 -13.43 -18.21 -9.78
CA VAL A 337 -12.23 -17.46 -9.43
C VAL A 337 -11.76 -17.82 -8.01
N VAL A 338 -10.47 -18.12 -7.86
CA VAL A 338 -9.82 -18.25 -6.56
C VAL A 338 -8.81 -17.11 -6.42
N ILE A 339 -9.01 -16.25 -5.44
CA ILE A 339 -8.12 -15.15 -5.10
C ILE A 339 -7.24 -15.62 -3.93
N ALA A 340 -5.97 -15.90 -4.23
CA ALA A 340 -4.98 -16.38 -3.28
C ALA A 340 -4.14 -15.19 -2.78
N ASP A 341 -4.51 -14.61 -1.63
CA ASP A 341 -3.75 -13.54 -1.00
C ASP A 341 -2.62 -14.09 -0.12
N GLU A 342 -1.53 -13.34 -0.01
CA GLU A 342 -0.29 -13.79 0.67
C GLU A 342 0.19 -15.14 0.11
N ALA A 343 0.12 -15.35 -1.21
CA ALA A 343 0.38 -16.63 -1.84
C ALA A 343 1.82 -17.13 -1.65
N HIS A 344 2.79 -16.23 -1.35
CA HIS A 344 4.15 -16.60 -0.97
C HIS A 344 4.21 -17.52 0.26
N ARG A 345 3.16 -17.55 1.10
CA ARG A 345 3.05 -18.43 2.27
C ARG A 345 2.52 -19.84 1.95
N MET A 346 2.25 -20.16 0.70
CA MET A 346 1.83 -21.52 0.32
C MET A 346 2.93 -22.54 0.65
N TRP A 347 2.51 -23.67 1.17
CA TRP A 347 3.38 -24.83 1.39
C TRP A 347 3.42 -25.73 0.16
N PRO A 348 4.46 -26.55 0.02
CA PRO A 348 4.57 -27.46 -1.12
C PRO A 348 3.37 -28.42 -1.22
N LYS A 349 3.00 -29.03 -0.09
CA LYS A 349 1.96 -30.05 -0.03
C LYS A 349 1.16 -29.96 1.27
N ASN A 350 -0.06 -30.47 1.24
CA ASN A 350 -0.95 -30.52 2.41
C ASN A 350 -0.70 -31.81 3.23
N LEU A 351 0.48 -31.91 3.82
CA LEU A 351 0.91 -33.07 4.62
C LEU A 351 1.10 -32.73 6.11
N ASP A 352 0.38 -31.71 6.62
CA ASP A 352 0.41 -31.37 8.02
C ASP A 352 -0.08 -32.54 8.89
N ARG A 353 0.54 -32.73 10.06
CA ARG A 353 0.15 -33.75 11.05
C ARG A 353 -1.31 -33.62 11.51
N PHE A 354 -1.90 -32.45 11.39
CA PHE A 354 -3.29 -32.16 11.70
C PHE A 354 -4.25 -32.42 10.53
N THR A 355 -3.75 -32.67 9.33
CA THR A 355 -4.58 -33.04 8.17
C THR A 355 -5.06 -34.47 8.34
N ARG A 356 -6.35 -34.71 8.29
CA ARG A 356 -6.94 -36.04 8.37
C ARG A 356 -6.35 -36.92 7.27
N LYS A 357 -6.11 -38.20 7.56
CA LYS A 357 -5.45 -39.13 6.63
C LYS A 357 -6.20 -39.20 5.29
N GLU A 358 -7.51 -39.12 5.33
CA GLU A 358 -8.40 -39.10 4.17
C GLU A 358 -8.32 -37.82 3.32
N ASP A 359 -7.86 -36.71 3.91
CA ASP A 359 -7.75 -35.39 3.24
C ASP A 359 -6.32 -35.12 2.74
N ARG A 360 -5.39 -36.06 2.95
CA ARG A 360 -4.01 -35.94 2.48
C ARG A 360 -3.94 -36.21 0.99
N VAL A 361 -3.51 -35.24 0.23
CA VAL A 361 -3.31 -35.30 -1.21
C VAL A 361 -1.84 -34.97 -1.49
N ASP A 362 -1.19 -35.80 -2.33
CA ASP A 362 0.23 -35.63 -2.65
C ASP A 362 0.49 -34.57 -3.75
N THR A 363 -0.56 -33.97 -4.30
CA THR A 363 -0.47 -32.91 -5.30
C THR A 363 -0.05 -31.59 -4.63
N PRO A 364 0.86 -30.80 -5.24
CA PRO A 364 1.21 -29.46 -4.74
C PRO A 364 -0.01 -28.56 -4.52
N ILE A 365 0.01 -27.74 -3.45
CA ILE A 365 -1.12 -26.85 -3.14
C ILE A 365 -1.39 -25.88 -4.29
N VAL A 366 -0.35 -25.37 -4.94
CA VAL A 366 -0.49 -24.49 -6.10
C VAL A 366 -1.25 -25.18 -7.23
N ASP A 367 -0.97 -26.45 -7.50
CA ASP A 367 -1.68 -27.25 -8.52
C ASP A 367 -3.13 -27.49 -8.15
N GLN A 368 -3.40 -27.75 -6.85
CA GLN A 368 -4.77 -27.90 -6.36
C GLN A 368 -5.60 -26.64 -6.62
N ILE A 369 -5.04 -25.45 -6.34
CA ILE A 369 -5.70 -24.16 -6.57
C ILE A 369 -5.89 -23.91 -8.08
N ILE A 370 -4.84 -24.11 -8.89
CA ILE A 370 -4.91 -23.94 -10.34
C ILE A 370 -5.90 -24.92 -10.96
N ASN A 371 -5.96 -26.17 -10.47
CA ASN A 371 -6.95 -27.14 -10.94
C ASN A 371 -8.38 -26.70 -10.62
N ALA A 372 -8.63 -26.32 -9.38
CA ALA A 372 -9.96 -26.01 -8.87
C ALA A 372 -10.58 -24.74 -9.49
N ALA A 373 -9.77 -23.75 -9.83
CA ALA A 373 -10.26 -22.46 -10.34
C ALA A 373 -10.15 -22.36 -11.87
N LYS A 374 -11.18 -21.78 -12.51
CA LYS A 374 -11.11 -21.35 -13.91
C LYS A 374 -10.10 -20.22 -14.08
N VAL A 375 -10.10 -19.25 -13.16
CA VAL A 375 -9.15 -18.16 -13.09
C VAL A 375 -8.57 -18.06 -11.67
N PRO A 376 -7.44 -18.70 -11.38
CA PRO A 376 -6.71 -18.47 -10.14
C PRO A 376 -5.92 -17.15 -10.22
N VAL A 377 -6.02 -16.33 -9.17
CA VAL A 377 -5.34 -15.03 -9.01
C VAL A 377 -4.45 -15.12 -7.78
N PHE A 378 -3.15 -14.94 -7.94
CA PHE A 378 -2.17 -15.03 -6.86
C PHE A 378 -1.56 -13.65 -6.57
N PHE A 379 -1.68 -13.19 -5.33
CA PHE A 379 -0.99 -12.01 -4.83
C PHE A 379 0.27 -12.44 -4.07
N VAL A 380 1.43 -11.98 -4.55
CA VAL A 380 2.75 -12.47 -4.11
C VAL A 380 3.66 -11.33 -3.68
N ASP A 381 4.46 -11.57 -2.65
CA ASP A 381 5.66 -10.80 -2.32
C ASP A 381 6.81 -11.79 -2.06
N ASN A 382 7.72 -11.93 -3.03
CA ASN A 382 8.84 -12.86 -2.92
C ASN A 382 9.75 -12.56 -1.71
N LEU A 383 9.81 -11.31 -1.26
CA LEU A 383 10.63 -10.86 -0.14
C LEU A 383 9.92 -11.02 1.24
N GLN A 384 8.73 -11.62 1.27
CA GLN A 384 8.04 -12.00 2.51
C GLN A 384 8.14 -13.51 2.82
N ILE A 385 8.92 -14.25 2.07
CA ILE A 385 9.23 -15.66 2.37
C ILE A 385 10.24 -15.69 3.54
N ILE A 386 9.83 -16.29 4.64
CA ILE A 386 10.61 -16.35 5.89
C ILE A 386 10.90 -17.77 6.38
N ARG A 387 10.38 -18.80 5.69
CA ARG A 387 10.57 -20.20 6.01
C ARG A 387 10.82 -21.08 4.78
N PRO A 388 11.59 -22.17 4.92
CA PRO A 388 11.88 -23.06 3.80
C PRO A 388 10.67 -23.75 3.17
N ASN A 389 9.59 -23.89 3.93
CA ASN A 389 8.33 -24.50 3.49
C ASN A 389 7.35 -23.49 2.88
N GLU A 390 7.71 -22.23 2.78
CA GLU A 390 6.96 -21.23 2.02
C GLU A 390 7.54 -21.17 0.61
N VAL A 391 6.79 -21.68 -0.38
CA VAL A 391 7.31 -21.90 -1.75
C VAL A 391 6.61 -21.07 -2.82
N GLY A 392 5.56 -20.33 -2.46
CA GLY A 392 4.70 -19.58 -3.39
C GLY A 392 5.38 -18.36 -4.03
N THR A 393 6.56 -18.51 -4.60
CA THR A 393 7.22 -17.45 -5.39
C THR A 393 6.51 -17.24 -6.72
N VAL A 394 6.71 -16.08 -7.33
CA VAL A 394 6.22 -15.79 -8.69
C VAL A 394 6.68 -16.87 -9.66
N GLN A 395 7.97 -17.24 -9.64
CA GLN A 395 8.54 -18.26 -10.50
C GLN A 395 7.89 -19.63 -10.28
N TYR A 396 7.73 -20.05 -9.01
CA TYR A 396 7.12 -21.34 -8.67
C TYR A 396 5.68 -21.44 -9.19
N ILE A 397 4.87 -20.41 -8.99
CA ILE A 397 3.49 -20.37 -9.48
C ILE A 397 3.44 -20.40 -11.01
N GLU A 398 4.31 -19.64 -11.67
CA GLU A 398 4.40 -19.56 -13.12
C GLU A 398 4.76 -20.91 -13.73
N GLU A 399 5.78 -21.61 -13.20
CA GLU A 399 6.19 -22.95 -13.65
C GLU A 399 5.05 -23.96 -13.56
N HIS A 400 4.35 -24.02 -12.44
CA HIS A 400 3.20 -24.90 -12.23
C HIS A 400 2.02 -24.54 -13.16
N ALA A 401 1.75 -23.27 -13.37
CA ALA A 401 0.70 -22.82 -14.29
C ALA A 401 0.97 -23.26 -15.74
N TYR A 402 2.22 -23.16 -16.21
CA TYR A 402 2.61 -23.66 -17.54
C TYR A 402 2.49 -25.18 -17.64
N GLN A 403 2.90 -25.94 -16.61
CA GLN A 403 2.74 -27.39 -16.59
C GLN A 403 1.26 -27.80 -16.69
N MET A 404 0.36 -27.02 -16.10
CA MET A 404 -1.09 -27.23 -16.15
C MET A 404 -1.77 -26.62 -17.39
N LYS A 405 -0.98 -26.13 -18.37
CA LYS A 405 -1.47 -25.53 -19.63
C LYS A 405 -2.39 -24.33 -19.41
N SER A 406 -2.12 -23.54 -18.37
CA SER A 406 -2.80 -22.28 -18.10
C SER A 406 -2.09 -21.13 -18.81
N THR A 407 -2.85 -20.18 -19.36
CA THR A 407 -2.28 -18.89 -19.82
C THR A 407 -1.86 -18.09 -18.59
N VAL A 408 -0.64 -17.53 -18.59
CA VAL A 408 -0.14 -16.74 -17.45
C VAL A 408 -0.15 -15.25 -17.79
N LEU A 409 -0.76 -14.46 -16.91
CA LEU A 409 -0.70 -12.99 -16.92
C LEU A 409 0.01 -12.53 -15.66
N LYS A 410 0.93 -11.57 -15.80
CA LYS A 410 1.69 -11.00 -14.67
C LYS A 410 1.54 -9.50 -14.60
N PHE A 411 1.40 -8.99 -13.38
CA PHE A 411 1.40 -7.55 -13.11
C PHE A 411 2.28 -7.26 -11.90
N LYS A 412 3.03 -6.16 -11.93
CA LYS A 412 3.89 -5.73 -10.83
C LYS A 412 3.43 -4.38 -10.31
N LEU A 413 2.99 -4.35 -9.05
CA LEU A 413 2.65 -3.14 -8.31
C LEU A 413 3.93 -2.47 -7.83
N GLN A 414 4.11 -1.19 -8.12
CA GLN A 414 5.27 -0.41 -7.74
C GLN A 414 4.95 0.63 -6.65
N ALA A 415 3.73 1.20 -6.66
CA ALA A 415 3.36 2.24 -5.73
C ALA A 415 3.25 1.75 -4.28
N GLN A 416 3.91 2.45 -3.36
CA GLN A 416 3.89 2.17 -1.91
C GLN A 416 2.83 3.02 -1.20
N PHE A 417 2.00 2.37 -0.38
CA PHE A 417 0.94 3.01 0.42
C PHE A 417 1.18 2.88 1.95
N ARG A 418 2.28 2.25 2.36
CA ARG A 418 2.76 2.21 3.75
C ARG A 418 3.87 3.23 3.97
N CYS A 419 4.32 3.32 5.23
CA CYS A 419 5.41 4.21 5.62
C CYS A 419 5.16 5.63 5.11
N GLN A 420 3.93 6.11 5.24
CA GLN A 420 3.45 7.38 4.65
C GLN A 420 3.70 7.51 3.14
N GLY A 421 3.70 6.37 2.41
CA GLY A 421 4.05 6.29 0.99
C GLY A 421 5.54 6.52 0.73
N SER A 422 6.42 6.33 1.72
CA SER A 422 7.87 6.46 1.54
C SER A 422 8.43 5.21 0.88
N ASP A 423 8.54 5.22 -0.44
CA ASP A 423 9.30 4.21 -1.20
C ASP A 423 10.76 4.23 -0.75
N ALA A 424 11.29 5.41 -0.37
CA ALA A 424 12.64 5.62 0.09
C ALA A 424 12.96 4.81 1.37
N PHE A 425 12.04 4.74 2.34
CA PHE A 425 12.28 3.95 3.55
C PHE A 425 12.41 2.45 3.27
N VAL A 426 11.51 1.88 2.49
CA VAL A 426 11.56 0.45 2.13
C VAL A 426 12.77 0.16 1.26
N SER A 427 13.09 1.05 0.33
CA SER A 427 14.26 1.00 -0.54
C SER A 427 15.55 1.07 0.28
N TRP A 428 15.64 2.01 1.24
CA TRP A 428 16.76 2.13 2.15
C TRP A 428 16.94 0.88 3.03
N ILE A 429 15.86 0.33 3.59
CA ILE A 429 15.91 -0.93 4.37
C ILE A 429 16.40 -2.09 3.49
N ASN A 430 15.90 -2.22 2.25
CA ASN A 430 16.36 -3.26 1.33
C ASN A 430 17.87 -3.14 1.05
N ASN A 431 18.36 -1.90 0.84
CA ASN A 431 19.77 -1.62 0.62
C ASN A 431 20.60 -1.90 1.88
N THR A 432 20.18 -1.41 3.03
CA THR A 432 20.91 -1.54 4.31
C THR A 432 20.99 -3.00 4.76
N LEU A 433 19.92 -3.78 4.60
CA LEU A 433 19.95 -5.23 4.87
C LEU A 433 20.69 -6.02 3.77
N GLY A 434 21.08 -5.38 2.66
CA GLY A 434 21.73 -6.05 1.54
C GLY A 434 20.82 -7.08 0.86
N ILE A 435 19.54 -6.79 0.76
CA ILE A 435 18.52 -7.59 0.03
C ILE A 435 18.55 -7.18 -1.44
N GLU A 436 18.49 -5.88 -1.71
CA GLU A 436 18.52 -5.29 -3.05
C GLU A 436 19.44 -4.05 -3.05
N LYS A 437 20.16 -3.82 -4.15
CA LYS A 437 20.89 -2.58 -4.35
C LYS A 437 19.93 -1.52 -4.86
N THR A 438 19.68 -0.50 -4.06
CA THR A 438 18.77 0.60 -4.37
C THR A 438 19.54 1.93 -4.39
N ALA A 439 18.91 3.00 -4.87
CA ALA A 439 19.48 4.34 -4.85
C ALA A 439 19.55 4.94 -3.45
N ASP A 440 18.64 4.50 -2.55
CA ASP A 440 18.52 5.04 -1.20
C ASP A 440 19.54 4.33 -0.28
N VAL A 441 20.71 4.92 -0.15
CA VAL A 441 21.82 4.38 0.65
C VAL A 441 21.86 4.99 2.04
N ILE A 442 21.49 6.26 2.18
CA ILE A 442 21.49 7.03 3.41
C ILE A 442 20.05 7.45 3.72
N TRP A 443 19.62 7.24 4.95
CA TRP A 443 18.33 7.70 5.45
C TRP A 443 18.46 9.13 5.99
N SER A 444 17.62 10.04 5.49
CA SER A 444 17.57 11.41 5.99
C SER A 444 16.43 11.60 6.99
N SER A 445 16.71 12.25 8.09
CA SER A 445 15.74 12.56 9.15
C SER A 445 14.62 13.56 8.73
N ASN A 446 14.76 14.17 7.55
CA ASN A 446 13.75 15.11 7.01
C ASN A 446 12.62 14.40 6.25
N ASP A 447 12.68 13.07 6.11
CA ASP A 447 11.62 12.30 5.49
C ASP A 447 10.36 12.26 6.37
N SER A 448 9.23 12.13 5.71
CA SER A 448 7.90 12.09 6.36
C SER A 448 7.69 10.88 7.30
N PHE A 449 8.61 9.89 7.27
CA PHE A 449 8.56 8.69 8.09
C PHE A 449 9.54 8.79 9.27
N ASP A 450 9.03 8.67 10.50
CA ASP A 450 9.80 8.83 11.74
C ASP A 450 10.61 7.55 12.06
N PHE A 451 11.89 7.51 11.66
CA PHE A 451 12.79 6.41 11.98
C PHE A 451 13.81 6.83 13.06
N ARG A 452 13.89 6.07 14.16
CA ARG A 452 14.82 6.36 15.29
C ARG A 452 15.48 5.10 15.84
N ILE A 453 16.76 5.24 16.24
CA ILE A 453 17.52 4.23 16.95
C ILE A 453 17.58 4.59 18.44
N PHE A 454 17.30 3.62 19.31
CA PHE A 454 17.27 3.79 20.75
C PHE A 454 18.44 3.05 21.41
N GLU A 455 18.98 3.61 22.49
CA GLU A 455 20.16 3.08 23.18
C GLU A 455 19.85 1.88 24.09
N SER A 456 18.60 1.77 24.54
CA SER A 456 18.15 0.67 25.41
C SER A 456 16.73 0.21 25.05
N PRO A 457 16.36 -1.04 25.37
CA PRO A 457 15.01 -1.55 25.10
C PRO A 457 13.96 -0.84 25.96
N GLU A 458 14.32 -0.33 27.16
CA GLU A 458 13.41 0.44 28.01
C GLU A 458 13.10 1.81 27.40
N SER A 459 14.08 2.47 26.78
CA SER A 459 13.86 3.75 26.10
C SER A 459 13.00 3.58 24.84
N LEU A 460 13.18 2.50 24.09
CA LEU A 460 12.32 2.10 22.99
C LEU A 460 10.88 1.86 23.48
N GLU A 461 10.71 1.09 24.55
CA GLU A 461 9.38 0.77 25.11
C GLU A 461 8.65 2.04 25.53
N ARG A 462 9.34 2.93 26.26
CA ARG A 462 8.75 4.22 26.69
C ARG A 462 8.26 5.03 25.51
N ALA A 463 9.07 5.16 24.46
CA ALA A 463 8.69 5.91 23.27
C ALA A 463 7.48 5.31 22.54
N ILE A 464 7.37 3.97 22.49
CA ILE A 464 6.22 3.28 21.91
C ILE A 464 4.97 3.44 22.79
N MET A 465 5.11 3.41 24.12
CA MET A 465 4.01 3.67 25.05
C MET A 465 3.48 5.10 24.92
N GLU A 466 4.36 6.11 24.84
CA GLU A 466 3.97 7.50 24.60
C GLU A 466 3.17 7.68 23.31
N LYS A 467 3.54 6.97 22.24
CA LYS A 467 2.76 6.97 21.00
C LYS A 467 1.38 6.34 21.20
N SER A 468 1.30 5.24 21.95
CA SER A 468 0.03 4.58 22.27
C SER A 468 -0.88 5.48 23.11
N GLU A 469 -0.34 6.16 24.14
CA GLU A 469 -1.07 7.10 25.00
C GLU A 469 -1.58 8.32 24.20
N SER A 470 -0.86 8.73 23.16
CA SER A 470 -1.32 9.78 22.23
C SER A 470 -2.41 9.33 21.26
N GLY A 471 -2.93 8.11 21.41
CA GLY A 471 -4.01 7.54 20.59
C GLY A 471 -3.54 6.87 19.29
N LYS A 472 -2.22 6.64 19.11
CA LYS A 472 -1.67 5.92 17.99
C LYS A 472 -1.67 4.41 18.25
N LYS A 473 -1.85 3.60 17.22
CA LYS A 473 -1.64 2.17 17.30
C LYS A 473 -0.14 1.88 17.29
N ALA A 474 0.38 1.46 18.43
CA ALA A 474 1.79 1.20 18.59
C ALA A 474 2.03 -0.19 19.19
N ARG A 475 3.01 -0.92 18.70
CA ARG A 475 3.39 -2.26 19.18
C ARG A 475 4.90 -2.43 19.12
N ILE A 476 5.41 -3.29 20.02
CA ILE A 476 6.80 -3.75 19.97
C ILE A 476 6.82 -5.13 19.34
N VAL A 477 7.77 -5.35 18.45
CA VAL A 477 8.06 -6.63 17.81
C VAL A 477 9.54 -6.96 17.91
N ALA A 478 9.88 -8.24 17.84
CA ALA A 478 11.27 -8.66 17.92
C ALA A 478 11.61 -9.78 16.94
N GLY A 479 12.90 -9.90 16.60
CA GLY A 479 13.45 -11.11 15.99
C GLY A 479 13.22 -12.33 16.89
N PHE A 480 13.02 -13.50 16.32
CA PHE A 480 12.65 -14.68 17.10
C PHE A 480 13.90 -15.33 17.74
N CYS A 481 14.55 -14.57 18.65
CA CYS A 481 15.79 -14.95 19.31
C CYS A 481 15.62 -15.51 20.74
N TRP A 482 14.43 -15.50 21.29
CA TRP A 482 14.11 -15.96 22.64
C TRP A 482 13.11 -17.11 22.61
N GLU A 483 13.14 -17.95 23.66
CA GLU A 483 12.15 -19.01 23.82
C GLU A 483 10.73 -18.41 23.83
N TRP A 484 9.76 -19.22 23.50
CA TRP A 484 8.34 -18.85 23.59
C TRP A 484 7.63 -19.91 24.42
N SER A 485 7.61 -19.68 25.71
CA SER A 485 7.07 -20.62 26.71
C SER A 485 5.55 -20.68 26.69
N ASP A 486 4.98 -21.75 27.25
CA ASP A 486 3.57 -21.79 27.56
C ASP A 486 3.27 -20.91 28.77
N PRO A 487 2.01 -20.42 28.94
CA PRO A 487 1.62 -19.67 30.13
C PRO A 487 1.89 -20.45 31.42
N MET A 488 2.22 -19.75 32.49
CA MET A 488 2.33 -20.30 33.83
C MET A 488 0.97 -20.86 34.30
N GLU A 489 0.95 -21.62 35.40
CA GLU A 489 -0.28 -22.21 35.95
C GLU A 489 -1.36 -21.17 36.28
N ASN A 490 -0.96 -19.98 36.70
CA ASN A 490 -1.85 -18.84 36.97
C ASN A 490 -2.34 -18.12 35.70
N GLY A 491 -1.96 -18.60 34.53
CA GLY A 491 -2.33 -18.03 33.21
C GLY A 491 -1.47 -16.84 32.77
N GLN A 492 -0.51 -16.38 33.57
CA GLN A 492 0.40 -15.29 33.17
C GLN A 492 1.42 -15.78 32.14
N LEU A 493 1.78 -14.90 31.20
CA LEU A 493 2.79 -15.20 30.19
C LEU A 493 4.20 -15.12 30.81
N VAL A 494 5.08 -16.03 30.39
CA VAL A 494 6.49 -16.02 30.81
C VAL A 494 7.21 -14.86 30.15
N PRO A 495 8.00 -14.05 30.88
CA PRO A 495 8.76 -12.93 30.31
C PRO A 495 10.03 -13.43 29.60
N ASP A 496 9.84 -14.16 28.50
CA ASP A 496 10.92 -14.84 27.75
C ASP A 496 11.87 -13.89 27.04
N VAL A 497 11.37 -12.74 26.55
CA VAL A 497 12.22 -11.74 25.89
C VAL A 497 13.02 -11.00 26.96
N SER A 498 14.31 -11.36 27.05
CA SER A 498 15.20 -10.91 28.12
C SER A 498 16.47 -10.30 27.56
N ILE A 499 16.74 -9.02 27.91
CA ILE A 499 17.91 -8.24 27.49
C ILE A 499 18.41 -7.49 28.73
N GLY A 500 19.44 -8.00 29.39
CA GLY A 500 19.83 -7.46 30.68
C GLY A 500 18.70 -7.52 31.71
N ASP A 501 18.32 -6.36 32.26
CA ASP A 501 17.21 -6.24 33.22
C ASP A 501 15.85 -6.11 32.55
N PHE A 502 15.79 -5.79 31.26
CA PHE A 502 14.55 -5.73 30.49
C PHE A 502 13.98 -7.14 30.29
N LYS A 503 12.76 -7.36 30.75
CA LYS A 503 12.05 -8.66 30.61
C LYS A 503 10.61 -8.44 30.25
N ARG A 504 10.17 -8.97 29.11
CA ARG A 504 8.78 -8.88 28.63
C ARG A 504 8.32 -10.21 28.02
N PRO A 505 7.04 -10.53 28.14
CA PRO A 505 6.50 -11.73 27.51
C PRO A 505 6.32 -11.54 26.01
N TRP A 506 6.46 -12.62 25.26
CA TRP A 506 5.85 -12.71 23.95
C TRP A 506 4.32 -12.60 24.02
N ASN A 507 3.65 -12.25 22.95
CA ASN A 507 2.21 -12.39 22.85
C ASN A 507 1.80 -13.86 23.03
N ALA A 508 0.52 -14.12 23.40
CA ALA A 508 0.04 -15.47 23.61
C ALA A 508 0.26 -16.38 22.39
N LYS A 509 0.62 -17.64 22.62
CA LYS A 509 0.77 -18.64 21.57
C LYS A 509 -0.54 -18.93 20.85
N SER A 510 -0.44 -19.30 19.58
CA SER A 510 -1.56 -19.76 18.76
C SER A 510 -2.24 -20.99 19.36
N GLY A 511 -3.57 -21.03 19.29
CA GLY A 511 -4.36 -22.20 19.70
C GLY A 511 -4.64 -22.30 21.21
N LEU A 512 -4.16 -21.35 22.03
CA LEU A 512 -4.51 -21.32 23.46
C LEU A 512 -5.98 -20.93 23.67
N SER A 513 -6.67 -21.69 24.52
CA SER A 513 -8.01 -21.33 24.95
C SER A 513 -7.96 -20.12 25.91
N SER A 514 -9.01 -19.29 25.93
CA SER A 514 -9.11 -18.16 26.87
C SER A 514 -9.02 -18.58 28.35
N ARG A 515 -9.35 -19.83 28.68
CA ARG A 515 -9.28 -20.37 30.04
C ARG A 515 -7.84 -20.58 30.52
N ARG A 516 -6.88 -20.68 29.61
CA ARG A 516 -5.45 -20.83 29.91
C ARG A 516 -4.70 -19.49 29.99
N LEU A 517 -5.36 -18.39 29.66
CA LEU A 517 -4.81 -17.04 29.71
C LEU A 517 -5.36 -16.30 30.92
N GLY A 518 -4.49 -15.62 31.64
CA GLY A 518 -4.84 -14.75 32.76
C GLY A 518 -5.72 -13.57 32.31
N GLU A 519 -6.36 -12.92 33.27
CA GLU A 519 -7.19 -11.76 33.03
C GLU A 519 -6.37 -10.65 32.36
N GLY A 520 -6.96 -10.00 31.36
CA GLY A 520 -6.32 -8.92 30.58
C GLY A 520 -5.32 -9.38 29.53
N ILE A 521 -5.05 -10.67 29.35
CA ILE A 521 -4.14 -11.18 28.33
C ILE A 521 -4.91 -11.49 27.03
N PRO A 522 -4.67 -10.73 25.94
CA PRO A 522 -5.34 -10.98 24.68
C PRO A 522 -4.88 -12.29 24.03
N LYS A 523 -5.80 -12.95 23.33
CA LYS A 523 -5.42 -14.04 22.42
C LYS A 523 -4.51 -13.53 21.31
N GLU A 524 -3.69 -14.43 20.72
CA GLU A 524 -2.82 -14.13 19.58
C GLU A 524 -3.54 -13.33 18.49
N THR A 525 -4.73 -13.75 18.10
CA THR A 525 -5.54 -13.10 17.04
C THR A 525 -6.01 -11.67 17.38
N LEU A 526 -6.02 -11.31 18.66
CA LEU A 526 -6.45 -9.99 19.15
C LEU A 526 -5.27 -9.10 19.56
N TRP A 527 -4.07 -9.65 19.73
CA TRP A 527 -2.88 -8.95 20.22
C TRP A 527 -2.65 -7.59 19.55
N ALA A 528 -2.78 -7.54 18.22
CA ALA A 528 -2.53 -6.32 17.46
C ALA A 528 -3.56 -5.19 17.74
N HIS A 529 -4.75 -5.53 18.21
CA HIS A 529 -5.88 -4.61 18.35
C HIS A 529 -6.30 -4.35 19.81
N ASP A 530 -6.07 -5.31 20.70
CA ASP A 530 -6.41 -5.18 22.11
C ASP A 530 -5.46 -4.18 22.80
N PRO A 531 -5.98 -3.21 23.59
CA PRO A 531 -5.13 -2.26 24.31
C PRO A 531 -4.04 -2.93 25.17
N ASN A 532 -4.34 -4.05 25.81
CA ASN A 532 -3.41 -4.78 26.65
C ASN A 532 -2.27 -5.46 25.86
N GLY A 533 -2.40 -5.56 24.52
CA GLY A 533 -1.34 -6.10 23.67
C GLY A 533 -0.05 -5.26 23.67
N ILE A 534 -0.10 -4.00 24.14
CA ILE A 534 1.07 -3.11 24.26
C ILE A 534 2.12 -3.65 25.24
N HIS A 535 1.72 -4.44 26.24
CA HIS A 535 2.60 -5.01 27.24
C HIS A 535 3.27 -6.32 26.81
N GLN A 536 3.07 -6.74 25.58
CA GLN A 536 3.55 -7.97 25.00
C GLN A 536 4.34 -7.68 23.72
N ILE A 537 5.39 -8.46 23.48
CA ILE A 537 6.19 -8.35 22.27
C ILE A 537 5.66 -9.33 21.22
N GLY A 538 5.43 -8.84 20.00
CA GLY A 538 5.06 -9.68 18.85
C GLY A 538 6.28 -10.23 18.12
N CYS A 539 6.14 -11.38 17.50
CA CYS A 539 7.11 -11.87 16.53
C CYS A 539 6.63 -11.65 15.09
N VAL A 540 7.47 -11.98 14.11
CA VAL A 540 7.09 -11.83 12.68
C VAL A 540 5.79 -12.56 12.33
N TYR A 541 5.50 -13.70 12.96
CA TYR A 541 4.31 -14.51 12.68
C TYR A 541 3.01 -13.87 13.15
N THR A 542 3.08 -13.10 14.22
CA THR A 542 1.95 -12.35 14.77
C THR A 542 1.83 -10.95 14.18
N ALA A 543 2.95 -10.34 13.79
CA ALA A 543 2.96 -9.01 13.18
C ALA A 543 2.62 -9.03 11.68
N GLN A 544 2.90 -10.13 10.98
CA GLN A 544 2.64 -10.26 9.54
C GLN A 544 1.14 -10.24 9.24
N GLY A 545 0.72 -9.31 8.39
CA GLY A 545 -0.70 -9.07 8.08
C GLY A 545 -1.34 -7.91 8.88
N PHE A 546 -0.65 -7.37 9.90
CA PHE A 546 -1.11 -6.20 10.64
C PHE A 546 -0.27 -4.95 10.34
N GLU A 547 -0.86 -3.79 10.61
CA GLU A 547 -0.24 -2.48 10.46
C GLU A 547 -0.44 -1.68 11.74
N PHE A 548 0.59 -0.92 12.09
CA PHE A 548 0.63 -0.04 13.25
C PHE A 548 0.97 1.38 12.80
N ASP A 549 0.52 2.39 13.50
CA ASP A 549 0.99 3.74 13.24
C ASP A 549 2.50 3.82 13.57
N TYR A 550 2.91 3.24 14.70
CA TYR A 550 4.30 3.12 15.11
C TYR A 550 4.66 1.69 15.47
N VAL A 551 5.83 1.24 15.02
CA VAL A 551 6.38 -0.06 15.40
C VAL A 551 7.72 0.12 16.10
N GLY A 552 7.88 -0.52 17.27
CA GLY A 552 9.16 -0.69 17.94
C GLY A 552 9.77 -2.04 17.55
N VAL A 553 10.99 -2.06 17.05
CA VAL A 553 11.68 -3.29 16.62
C VAL A 553 12.86 -3.58 17.53
N ILE A 554 12.88 -4.75 18.14
CA ILE A 554 14.08 -5.27 18.81
C ILE A 554 14.82 -6.16 17.80
N PHE A 555 15.98 -5.67 17.33
CA PHE A 555 16.83 -6.39 16.40
C PHE A 555 17.74 -7.35 17.19
N GLY A 556 17.52 -8.66 17.02
CA GLY A 556 18.16 -9.69 17.82
C GLY A 556 19.56 -10.12 17.32
N LEU A 557 20.06 -11.20 17.90
CA LEU A 557 21.41 -11.71 17.62
C LEU A 557 21.47 -12.75 16.50
N ASP A 558 20.35 -13.09 15.88
CA ASP A 558 20.25 -14.05 14.77
C ASP A 558 20.75 -13.50 13.43
N LEU A 559 20.90 -12.17 13.32
CA LEU A 559 21.52 -11.48 12.21
C LEU A 559 22.42 -10.35 12.73
N LYS A 560 23.69 -10.31 12.32
CA LYS A 560 24.64 -9.27 12.73
C LYS A 560 25.40 -8.72 11.54
N TYR A 561 25.82 -7.46 11.62
CA TYR A 561 26.72 -6.87 10.66
C TYR A 561 28.15 -6.89 11.17
N ASN A 562 29.03 -7.59 10.47
CA ASN A 562 30.45 -7.61 10.75
C ASN A 562 31.10 -6.36 10.13
N LEU A 563 31.54 -5.40 10.97
CA LEU A 563 32.16 -4.15 10.52
C LEU A 563 33.50 -4.37 9.82
N ASP A 564 34.33 -5.30 10.34
CA ASP A 564 35.65 -5.61 9.78
C ASP A 564 35.52 -6.32 8.43
N GLY A 565 34.59 -7.28 8.32
CA GLY A 565 34.31 -8.02 7.11
C GLY A 565 33.36 -7.30 6.13
N GLN A 566 32.78 -6.17 6.52
CA GLN A 566 31.80 -5.39 5.77
C GLN A 566 30.65 -6.23 5.17
N LYS A 567 30.13 -7.17 5.95
CA LYS A 567 29.11 -8.12 5.50
C LYS A 567 28.12 -8.48 6.60
N TRP A 568 26.94 -8.87 6.17
CA TRP A 568 25.95 -9.50 7.04
C TRP A 568 26.34 -10.95 7.36
N GLU A 569 26.24 -11.33 8.61
CA GLU A 569 26.46 -12.68 9.10
C GLU A 569 25.22 -13.18 9.83
N ALA A 570 24.77 -14.37 9.45
CA ALA A 570 23.61 -15.01 10.05
C ALA A 570 24.05 -15.99 11.15
N HIS A 571 23.33 -15.98 12.27
CA HIS A 571 23.60 -16.76 13.47
C HIS A 571 22.41 -17.67 13.81
N PRO A 572 22.24 -18.81 13.09
CA PRO A 572 21.09 -19.71 13.29
C PRO A 572 20.99 -20.24 14.73
N GLU A 573 22.12 -20.34 15.45
CA GLU A 573 22.18 -20.74 16.85
C GLU A 573 21.44 -19.79 17.79
N ASN A 574 21.32 -18.53 17.43
CA ASN A 574 20.58 -17.50 18.18
C ASN A 574 19.10 -17.46 17.80
N SER A 575 18.67 -18.17 16.75
CA SER A 575 17.27 -18.21 16.37
C SER A 575 16.52 -19.33 17.09
N LYS A 576 15.32 -19.02 17.58
CA LYS A 576 14.39 -19.98 18.17
C LYS A 576 13.33 -20.46 17.18
N ASP A 577 13.46 -20.14 15.89
CA ASP A 577 12.70 -20.77 14.83
C ASP A 577 13.43 -21.98 14.26
N PRO A 578 13.07 -23.20 14.68
CA PRO A 578 13.80 -24.40 14.25
C PRO A 578 13.62 -24.69 12.74
N ALA A 579 12.56 -24.20 12.10
CA ALA A 579 12.34 -24.39 10.67
C ALA A 579 13.27 -23.50 9.84
N ALA A 580 13.40 -22.22 10.22
CA ALA A 580 14.32 -21.30 9.59
C ALA A 580 15.78 -21.67 9.88
N ALA A 581 16.12 -21.93 11.15
CA ALA A 581 17.50 -22.24 11.58
C ALA A 581 18.10 -23.47 10.87
N ARG A 582 17.29 -24.51 10.58
CA ARG A 582 17.74 -25.71 9.86
C ARG A 582 18.04 -25.48 8.38
N SER A 583 17.67 -24.33 7.81
CA SER A 583 17.86 -24.05 6.38
C SER A 583 19.29 -23.74 5.95
N LYS A 584 20.23 -23.70 6.90
CA LYS A 584 21.68 -23.51 6.67
C LYS A 584 21.96 -22.26 5.81
N GLU A 585 22.46 -22.44 4.60
CA GLU A 585 22.84 -21.33 3.70
C GLU A 585 21.70 -20.37 3.37
N ARG A 586 20.44 -20.83 3.38
CA ARG A 586 19.27 -19.96 3.12
C ARG A 586 18.81 -19.17 4.34
N PHE A 587 19.31 -19.49 5.53
CA PHE A 587 18.90 -18.83 6.76
C PHE A 587 19.11 -17.31 6.71
N ILE A 588 20.23 -16.86 6.14
CA ILE A 588 20.53 -15.43 6.00
C ILE A 588 19.46 -14.69 5.18
N THR A 589 18.94 -15.32 4.14
CA THR A 589 17.86 -14.72 3.32
C THR A 589 16.57 -14.61 4.12
N TYR A 590 16.21 -15.66 4.86
CA TYR A 590 14.98 -15.65 5.66
C TYR A 590 15.03 -14.65 6.81
N VAL A 591 16.13 -14.57 7.54
CA VAL A 591 16.24 -13.64 8.66
C VAL A 591 16.30 -12.18 8.20
N LYS A 592 16.94 -11.88 7.06
CA LYS A 592 16.85 -10.56 6.43
C LYS A 592 15.42 -10.18 6.06
N ASN A 593 14.66 -11.10 5.47
CA ASN A 593 13.26 -10.91 5.15
C ASN A 593 12.41 -10.70 6.42
N VAL A 594 12.70 -11.42 7.52
CA VAL A 594 12.05 -11.20 8.83
C VAL A 594 12.21 -9.75 9.26
N TYR A 595 13.44 -9.23 9.32
CA TYR A 595 13.65 -7.85 9.75
C TYR A 595 13.07 -6.83 8.78
N ARG A 596 13.17 -7.07 7.47
CA ARG A 596 12.48 -6.23 6.47
C ARG A 596 10.98 -6.13 6.75
N ILE A 597 10.33 -7.26 7.06
CA ILE A 597 8.91 -7.28 7.42
C ILE A 597 8.66 -6.48 8.69
N LEU A 598 9.45 -6.70 9.75
CA LEU A 598 9.27 -6.01 11.02
C LEU A 598 9.42 -4.50 10.89
N PHE A 599 10.46 -4.03 10.19
CA PHE A 599 10.69 -2.61 9.93
C PHE A 599 9.55 -1.96 9.13
N SER A 600 8.93 -2.70 8.21
CA SER A 600 7.86 -2.18 7.34
C SER A 600 6.45 -2.29 7.92
N ARG A 601 6.28 -2.57 9.23
CA ARG A 601 4.95 -2.62 9.88
C ARG A 601 4.43 -1.26 10.32
N GLY A 602 5.29 -0.25 10.46
CA GLY A 602 4.91 1.11 10.81
C GLY A 602 4.33 1.88 9.62
N MET A 603 3.25 2.61 9.86
CA MET A 603 2.66 3.53 8.87
C MET A 603 3.30 4.92 8.94
N GLU A 604 3.52 5.43 10.14
CA GLU A 604 4.06 6.75 10.43
C GLU A 604 5.52 6.71 10.93
N GLY A 605 5.91 5.62 11.61
CA GLY A 605 7.27 5.50 12.11
C GLY A 605 7.68 4.11 12.55
N CYS A 606 9.00 3.92 12.56
CA CYS A 606 9.67 2.71 13.03
C CYS A 606 10.81 3.08 13.97
N TYR A 607 10.73 2.60 15.20
CA TYR A 607 11.74 2.77 16.24
C TYR A 607 12.49 1.47 16.42
N VAL A 608 13.80 1.52 16.62
CA VAL A 608 14.60 0.30 16.70
C VAL A 608 15.58 0.33 17.85
N TYR A 609 15.76 -0.83 18.49
CA TYR A 609 16.85 -1.12 19.40
C TYR A 609 17.64 -2.34 18.88
N PHE A 610 18.95 -2.24 18.83
CA PHE A 610 19.84 -3.31 18.40
C PHE A 610 20.52 -3.97 19.60
N VAL A 611 20.40 -5.29 19.72
CA VAL A 611 21.11 -6.04 20.76
C VAL A 611 22.60 -6.09 20.46
N ASP A 612 22.98 -6.16 19.17
CA ASP A 612 24.37 -6.12 18.70
C ASP A 612 24.83 -4.68 18.40
N LYS A 613 25.90 -4.25 19.04
CA LYS A 613 26.39 -2.87 18.94
C LYS A 613 27.08 -2.55 17.61
N ASP A 614 27.66 -3.52 16.94
CA ASP A 614 28.27 -3.31 15.63
C ASP A 614 27.21 -3.14 14.54
N THR A 615 26.13 -3.91 14.65
CA THR A 615 24.94 -3.71 13.81
C THR A 615 24.30 -2.34 14.03
N GLU A 616 24.18 -1.87 15.28
CA GLU A 616 23.72 -0.52 15.60
C GLU A 616 24.61 0.55 14.95
N ARG A 617 25.94 0.43 15.09
CA ARG A 617 26.91 1.35 14.48
C ARG A 617 26.75 1.38 12.97
N PHE A 618 26.63 0.22 12.35
CA PHE A 618 26.41 0.13 10.90
C PHE A 618 25.14 0.88 10.46
N PHE A 619 24.01 0.67 11.12
CA PHE A 619 22.79 1.41 10.81
C PHE A 619 22.95 2.93 10.98
N LYS A 620 23.65 3.37 12.05
CA LYS A 620 23.94 4.79 12.27
C LYS A 620 24.80 5.40 11.15
N THR A 621 25.69 4.62 10.51
CA THR A 621 26.45 5.10 9.33
C THR A 621 25.59 5.24 8.07
N ARG A 622 24.37 4.69 8.09
CA ARG A 622 23.38 4.78 7.00
C ARG A 622 22.29 5.83 7.24
N MET A 623 22.50 6.70 8.22
CA MET A 623 21.62 7.82 8.59
C MET A 623 22.41 9.14 8.58
N GLU A 624 21.73 10.25 8.24
CA GLU A 624 22.23 11.61 8.41
C GLU A 624 21.99 12.13 9.83
#